data_f0c82f7db90ac1975c29320b03550ae0
#
_entry.id   f0c82f7db90ac1975c29320b03550ae0
#
_cell.length_a   1.000
_cell.length_b   1.000
_cell.length_c   1.000
_cell.angle_alpha   90.00
_cell.angle_beta   90.00
_cell.angle_gamma   90.00
#
_symmetry.space_group_name_H-M   'P 1'
#
loop_
_entity.id
_entity.type
_entity.pdbx_description
1 polymer ?
#
loop_
_entity_poly.entity_id
_entity_poly.type
_entity_poly.pdbx_seq_one_letter_code
_entity_poly.pdbx_strand_id
1 'polypeptide(L)'
;QVGTLTSVARDILLSSKMRKLLDDSQNETHNLNDDSFEKKTLLHLNEAISYHDKIPEKLQVKKAELEPLAHNAWAEAREKKDFKIFQPYLEEQVNIAIEQAHCIGFKDHPYDALMQRFEPGETVKSLKVLFDELKIGLGEILSQTSKVEQPNKDFLFKEYPIEKQIEFSTNIAKKFGYDFERGRLDSTVHPFEISFTRNDVRITTRYYKNFINPSLF
;
A
#
# COMPACT_ATOMS: atom_id res chain seq x y z
N GLN A 1 19.94 1.89 -9.05
CA GLN A 1 20.08 1.76 -7.57
C GLN A 1 18.97 0.88 -6.96
N VAL A 2 17.68 1.17 -7.25
CA VAL A 2 16.56 0.39 -6.66
C VAL A 2 16.65 -1.07 -7.06
N GLY A 3 16.85 -1.39 -8.35
CA GLY A 3 17.03 -2.76 -8.83
C GLY A 3 18.17 -3.50 -8.13
N THR A 4 19.32 -2.85 -7.95
CA THR A 4 20.47 -3.43 -7.24
C THR A 4 20.13 -3.75 -5.79
N LEU A 5 19.46 -2.83 -5.09
CA LEU A 5 19.05 -3.06 -3.70
C LEU A 5 18.01 -4.20 -3.61
N THR A 6 17.11 -4.30 -4.56
CA THR A 6 16.13 -5.40 -4.65
C THR A 6 16.83 -6.75 -4.80
N SER A 7 17.84 -6.85 -5.68
CA SER A 7 18.64 -8.08 -5.83
C SER A 7 19.37 -8.43 -4.54
N VAL A 8 20.07 -7.49 -3.92
CA VAL A 8 20.79 -7.73 -2.65
C VAL A 8 19.85 -8.19 -1.53
N ALA A 9 18.70 -7.52 -1.39
CA ALA A 9 17.71 -7.90 -0.37
C ALA A 9 17.16 -9.32 -0.61
N ARG A 10 16.89 -9.66 -1.88
CA ARG A 10 16.46 -11.00 -2.27
C ARG A 10 17.53 -12.05 -1.96
N ASP A 11 18.78 -11.80 -2.31
CA ASP A 11 19.88 -12.74 -2.08
C ASP A 11 20.08 -13.02 -0.59
N ILE A 12 19.96 -12.00 0.26
CA ILE A 12 20.00 -12.17 1.71
C ILE A 12 18.83 -13.04 2.19
N LEU A 13 17.59 -12.73 1.74
CA LEU A 13 16.38 -13.44 2.14
C LEU A 13 16.38 -14.90 1.71
N LEU A 14 16.88 -15.20 0.51
CA LEU A 14 16.90 -16.55 -0.06
C LEU A 14 18.20 -17.31 0.24
N SER A 15 19.12 -16.73 1.00
CA SER A 15 20.41 -17.37 1.33
C SER A 15 20.22 -18.68 2.13
N SER A 16 21.20 -19.58 1.95
CA SER A 16 21.25 -20.82 2.75
C SER A 16 21.33 -20.54 4.26
N LYS A 17 21.98 -19.42 4.64
CA LYS A 17 22.06 -18.98 6.02
C LYS A 17 20.67 -18.62 6.57
N MET A 18 19.88 -17.86 5.80
CA MET A 18 18.52 -17.48 6.21
C MET A 18 17.60 -18.72 6.35
N ARG A 19 17.67 -19.64 5.40
CA ARG A 19 16.90 -20.89 5.46
C ARG A 19 17.24 -21.73 6.68
N LYS A 20 18.54 -21.87 6.97
CA LYS A 20 19.00 -22.57 8.17
C LYS A 20 18.50 -21.90 9.45
N LEU A 21 18.60 -20.57 9.56
CA LEU A 21 18.07 -19.83 10.71
C LEU A 21 16.56 -20.01 10.88
N LEU A 22 15.81 -20.06 9.78
CA LEU A 22 14.38 -20.32 9.83
C LEU A 22 14.08 -21.72 10.36
N ASP A 23 14.78 -22.74 9.85
CA ASP A 23 14.61 -24.13 10.29
C ASP A 23 14.98 -24.29 11.76
N ASP A 24 16.12 -23.74 12.19
CA ASP A 24 16.58 -23.79 13.58
C ASP A 24 15.54 -23.11 14.52
N SER A 25 15.04 -21.92 14.13
CA SER A 25 14.04 -21.19 14.92
C SER A 25 12.68 -21.90 14.97
N GLN A 26 12.25 -22.56 13.89
CA GLN A 26 11.03 -23.39 13.88
C GLN A 26 11.16 -24.58 14.84
N ASN A 27 12.33 -25.20 14.91
CA ASN A 27 12.60 -26.30 15.85
C ASN A 27 12.59 -25.81 17.30
N GLU A 28 13.16 -24.65 17.60
CA GLU A 28 13.18 -24.07 18.95
C GLU A 28 11.78 -23.67 19.44
N THR A 29 10.92 -23.25 18.52
CA THR A 29 9.57 -22.72 18.83
C THR A 29 8.46 -23.74 18.68
N HIS A 30 8.75 -25.00 18.33
CA HIS A 30 7.73 -26.00 17.97
C HIS A 30 6.70 -26.24 19.10
N ASN A 31 7.10 -26.14 20.37
CA ASN A 31 6.24 -26.32 21.54
C ASN A 31 5.42 -25.07 21.94
N LEU A 32 5.65 -23.93 21.30
CA LEU A 32 4.89 -22.72 21.60
C LEU A 32 3.47 -22.82 21.05
N ASN A 33 2.58 -22.00 21.61
CA ASN A 33 1.23 -21.83 21.07
C ASN A 33 1.27 -21.34 19.63
N ASP A 34 0.38 -21.80 18.75
CA ASP A 34 0.33 -21.40 17.34
C ASP A 34 0.04 -19.90 17.16
N ASP A 35 -0.60 -19.27 18.13
CA ASP A 35 -0.85 -17.82 18.15
C ASP A 35 0.28 -17.01 18.81
N SER A 36 1.39 -17.64 19.23
CA SER A 36 2.54 -16.91 19.77
C SER A 36 3.16 -15.98 18.73
N PHE A 37 3.75 -14.89 19.21
CA PHE A 37 4.44 -13.92 18.37
C PHE A 37 5.56 -14.55 17.54
N GLU A 38 6.32 -15.46 18.14
CA GLU A 38 7.44 -16.16 17.52
C GLU A 38 6.96 -17.02 16.34
N LYS A 39 5.94 -17.86 16.55
CA LYS A 39 5.39 -18.71 15.47
C LYS A 39 4.77 -17.91 14.35
N LYS A 40 4.01 -16.85 14.67
CA LYS A 40 3.46 -15.96 13.63
C LYS A 40 4.55 -15.25 12.84
N THR A 41 5.62 -14.80 13.50
CA THR A 41 6.77 -14.19 12.83
C THR A 41 7.44 -15.16 11.86
N LEU A 42 7.67 -16.41 12.29
CA LEU A 42 8.27 -17.44 11.44
C LEU A 42 7.37 -17.83 10.27
N LEU A 43 6.05 -17.89 10.49
CA LEU A 43 5.07 -18.11 9.43
C LEU A 43 5.19 -17.03 8.35
N HIS A 44 5.15 -15.75 8.73
CA HIS A 44 5.26 -14.64 7.78
C HIS A 44 6.62 -14.61 7.07
N LEU A 45 7.71 -14.94 7.76
CA LEU A 45 9.03 -15.05 7.15
C LEU A 45 9.08 -16.16 6.10
N ASN A 46 8.50 -17.31 6.42
CA ASN A 46 8.41 -18.46 5.49
C ASN A 46 7.56 -18.12 4.26
N GLU A 47 6.44 -17.44 4.44
CA GLU A 47 5.61 -16.92 3.34
C GLU A 47 6.37 -15.94 2.44
N ALA A 48 7.15 -15.02 3.04
CA ALA A 48 7.98 -14.08 2.29
C ALA A 48 9.06 -14.80 1.49
N ILE A 49 9.76 -15.75 2.09
CA ILE A 49 10.77 -16.58 1.39
C ILE A 49 10.11 -17.33 0.22
N SER A 50 8.99 -18.02 0.47
CA SER A 50 8.25 -18.77 -0.54
C SER A 50 7.79 -17.88 -1.71
N TYR A 51 7.32 -16.68 -1.41
CA TYR A 51 6.93 -15.72 -2.44
C TYR A 51 8.10 -15.30 -3.32
N HIS A 52 9.22 -14.91 -2.71
CA HIS A 52 10.40 -14.46 -3.44
C HIS A 52 11.12 -15.58 -4.20
N ASP A 53 11.02 -16.84 -3.73
CA ASP A 53 11.55 -18.00 -4.42
C ASP A 53 10.83 -18.27 -5.75
N LYS A 54 9.51 -18.12 -5.76
CA LYS A 54 8.68 -18.37 -6.94
C LYS A 54 8.84 -17.34 -8.06
N ILE A 55 9.23 -16.10 -7.72
CA ILE A 55 9.30 -15.01 -8.69
C ILE A 55 10.75 -14.85 -9.17
N PRO A 56 11.02 -14.93 -10.49
CA PRO A 56 12.34 -14.70 -11.02
C PRO A 56 12.93 -13.33 -10.65
N GLU A 57 14.21 -13.28 -10.34
CA GLU A 57 14.90 -12.04 -9.98
C GLU A 57 14.68 -10.93 -11.01
N LYS A 58 14.83 -11.25 -12.31
CA LYS A 58 14.64 -10.29 -13.40
C LYS A 58 13.27 -9.60 -13.35
N LEU A 59 12.22 -10.35 -12.97
CA LEU A 59 10.86 -9.80 -12.88
C LEU A 59 10.73 -8.88 -11.67
N GLN A 60 11.36 -9.22 -10.54
CA GLN A 60 11.36 -8.38 -9.34
C GLN A 60 12.13 -7.07 -9.57
N VAL A 61 13.30 -7.15 -10.21
CA VAL A 61 14.11 -5.97 -10.58
C VAL A 61 13.32 -5.08 -11.55
N LYS A 62 12.74 -5.67 -12.61
CA LYS A 62 11.94 -4.94 -13.59
C LYS A 62 10.78 -4.18 -12.93
N LYS A 63 10.07 -4.82 -11.99
CA LYS A 63 9.02 -4.19 -11.22
C LYS A 63 9.54 -3.01 -10.42
N ALA A 64 10.62 -3.21 -9.65
CA ALA A 64 11.22 -2.20 -8.79
C ALA A 64 11.74 -0.98 -9.57
N GLU A 65 12.22 -1.17 -10.79
CA GLU A 65 12.66 -0.08 -11.66
C GLU A 65 11.49 0.66 -12.33
N LEU A 66 10.41 -0.06 -12.65
CA LEU A 66 9.22 0.52 -13.28
C LEU A 66 8.42 1.40 -12.30
N GLU A 67 8.32 1.03 -11.03
CA GLU A 67 7.48 1.71 -10.04
C GLU A 67 7.75 3.22 -9.92
N PRO A 68 9.00 3.70 -9.74
CA PRO A 68 9.27 5.13 -9.67
C PRO A 68 9.02 5.86 -11.00
N LEU A 69 9.26 5.20 -12.14
CA LEU A 69 8.99 5.77 -13.45
C LEU A 69 7.48 5.93 -13.69
N ALA A 70 6.71 4.91 -13.35
CA ALA A 70 5.25 4.92 -13.42
C ALA A 70 4.66 5.99 -12.49
N HIS A 71 5.19 6.15 -11.28
CA HIS A 71 4.75 7.18 -10.35
C HIS A 71 4.96 8.59 -10.92
N ASN A 72 6.13 8.85 -11.51
CA ASN A 72 6.41 10.16 -12.11
C ASN A 72 5.49 10.43 -13.31
N ALA A 73 5.32 9.44 -14.20
CA ALA A 73 4.40 9.55 -15.34
C ALA A 73 2.95 9.76 -14.89
N TRP A 74 2.52 9.09 -13.82
CA TRP A 74 1.20 9.30 -13.24
C TRP A 74 1.02 10.73 -12.69
N ALA A 75 2.02 11.27 -11.98
CA ALA A 75 1.97 12.62 -11.46
C ALA A 75 1.85 13.67 -12.60
N GLU A 76 2.64 13.50 -13.66
CA GLU A 76 2.59 14.33 -14.86
C GLU A 76 1.24 14.21 -15.58
N ALA A 77 0.73 12.97 -15.77
CA ALA A 77 -0.56 12.71 -16.40
C ALA A 77 -1.71 13.39 -15.64
N ARG A 78 -1.67 13.38 -14.30
CA ARG A 78 -2.65 14.09 -13.46
C ARG A 78 -2.60 15.60 -13.62
N GLU A 79 -1.40 16.18 -13.63
CA GLU A 79 -1.19 17.62 -13.81
C GLU A 79 -1.71 18.07 -15.17
N LYS A 80 -1.34 17.34 -16.23
CA LYS A 80 -1.74 17.64 -17.61
C LYS A 80 -3.15 17.19 -17.98
N LYS A 81 -3.82 16.40 -17.10
CA LYS A 81 -5.11 15.74 -17.36
C LYS A 81 -5.08 14.88 -18.64
N ASP A 82 -3.95 14.23 -18.89
CA ASP A 82 -3.71 13.37 -20.04
C ASP A 82 -3.29 11.95 -19.60
N PHE A 83 -4.25 11.02 -19.65
CA PHE A 83 -4.02 9.62 -19.28
C PHE A 83 -3.00 8.90 -20.18
N LYS A 84 -2.84 9.34 -21.44
CA LYS A 84 -1.94 8.69 -22.41
C LYS A 84 -0.48 8.71 -21.94
N ILE A 85 -0.10 9.69 -21.10
CA ILE A 85 1.25 9.76 -20.51
C ILE A 85 1.50 8.58 -19.56
N PHE A 86 0.50 8.17 -18.80
CA PHE A 86 0.60 7.09 -17.81
C PHE A 86 0.27 5.71 -18.39
N GLN A 87 -0.59 5.64 -19.41
CA GLN A 87 -1.10 4.39 -19.98
C GLN A 87 -0.03 3.32 -20.24
N PRO A 88 1.12 3.60 -20.93
CA PRO A 88 2.11 2.57 -21.23
C PRO A 88 2.75 1.98 -19.96
N TYR A 89 2.91 2.77 -18.93
CA TYR A 89 3.44 2.30 -17.64
C TYR A 89 2.42 1.43 -16.90
N LEU A 90 1.15 1.78 -16.96
CA LEU A 90 0.07 0.98 -16.38
C LEU A 90 -0.05 -0.38 -17.09
N GLU A 91 0.00 -0.40 -18.41
CA GLU A 91 -0.02 -1.63 -19.21
C GLU A 91 1.14 -2.54 -18.82
N GLU A 92 2.34 -1.99 -18.67
CA GLU A 92 3.51 -2.77 -18.25
C GLU A 92 3.42 -3.26 -16.81
N GLN A 93 2.86 -2.47 -15.89
CA GLN A 93 2.58 -2.92 -14.51
C GLN A 93 1.58 -4.08 -14.48
N VAL A 94 0.54 -4.02 -15.30
CA VAL A 94 -0.45 -5.12 -15.44
C VAL A 94 0.21 -6.38 -16.00
N ASN A 95 1.06 -6.26 -17.02
CA ASN A 95 1.78 -7.39 -17.58
C ASN A 95 2.70 -8.06 -16.55
N ILE A 96 3.45 -7.26 -15.79
CA ILE A 96 4.29 -7.76 -14.67
C ILE A 96 3.43 -8.46 -13.61
N ALA A 97 2.28 -7.89 -13.25
CA ALA A 97 1.39 -8.50 -12.26
C ALA A 97 0.83 -9.86 -12.74
N ILE A 98 0.46 -9.97 -14.03
CA ILE A 98 0.03 -11.23 -14.64
C ILE A 98 1.16 -12.26 -14.60
N GLU A 99 2.37 -11.87 -14.99
CA GLU A 99 3.54 -12.76 -14.97
C GLU A 99 3.87 -13.22 -13.53
N GLN A 100 3.80 -12.31 -12.54
CA GLN A 100 3.96 -12.66 -11.13
C GLN A 100 2.90 -13.67 -10.66
N ALA A 101 1.64 -13.48 -11.04
CA ALA A 101 0.56 -14.40 -10.70
C ALA A 101 0.82 -15.82 -11.24
N HIS A 102 1.32 -15.92 -12.47
CA HIS A 102 1.72 -17.22 -13.06
C HIS A 102 2.92 -17.85 -12.33
N CYS A 103 3.91 -17.07 -11.93
CA CYS A 103 5.06 -17.56 -11.16
C CYS A 103 4.64 -18.07 -9.76
N ILE A 104 3.75 -17.37 -9.08
CA ILE A 104 3.24 -17.75 -7.75
C ILE A 104 2.37 -19.02 -7.87
N GLY A 105 1.57 -19.10 -8.92
CA GLY A 105 0.58 -20.15 -9.16
C GLY A 105 -0.78 -19.82 -8.53
N PHE A 106 -1.83 -20.21 -9.19
CA PHE A 106 -3.22 -20.05 -8.76
C PHE A 106 -4.06 -21.23 -9.24
N LYS A 107 -5.23 -21.43 -8.62
CA LYS A 107 -6.14 -22.51 -9.00
C LYS A 107 -7.23 -22.02 -9.95
N ASP A 108 -7.98 -21.02 -9.53
CA ASP A 108 -9.20 -20.57 -10.22
C ASP A 108 -9.00 -19.22 -10.92
N HIS A 109 -8.34 -18.27 -10.27
CA HIS A 109 -8.18 -16.91 -10.81
C HIS A 109 -6.77 -16.36 -10.56
N PRO A 110 -6.09 -15.73 -11.55
CA PRO A 110 -4.74 -15.20 -11.38
C PRO A 110 -4.63 -14.16 -10.26
N TYR A 111 -5.68 -13.37 -10.02
CA TYR A 111 -5.71 -12.40 -8.95
C TYR A 111 -5.62 -13.02 -7.55
N ASP A 112 -6.07 -14.28 -7.38
CA ASP A 112 -5.95 -14.99 -6.11
C ASP A 112 -4.48 -15.10 -5.65
N ALA A 113 -3.55 -15.35 -6.59
CA ALA A 113 -2.12 -15.39 -6.28
C ALA A 113 -1.57 -14.05 -5.75
N LEU A 114 -2.01 -12.94 -6.32
CA LEU A 114 -1.55 -11.60 -5.92
C LEU A 114 -2.16 -11.18 -4.59
N MET A 115 -3.39 -11.60 -4.34
CA MET A 115 -4.16 -11.24 -3.15
C MET A 115 -3.59 -11.85 -1.87
N GLN A 116 -2.95 -13.01 -1.93
CA GLN A 116 -2.40 -13.70 -0.76
C GLN A 116 -1.42 -12.86 0.08
N ARG A 117 -0.81 -11.82 -0.50
CA ARG A 117 0.08 -10.91 0.25
C ARG A 117 -0.67 -9.88 1.09
N PHE A 118 -1.94 -9.65 0.82
CA PHE A 118 -2.75 -8.60 1.44
C PHE A 118 -3.87 -9.21 2.29
N GLU A 119 -4.53 -10.23 1.75
CA GLU A 119 -5.66 -10.94 2.36
C GLU A 119 -5.42 -12.46 2.25
N PRO A 120 -4.52 -13.01 3.09
CA PRO A 120 -4.20 -14.44 3.05
C PRO A 120 -5.44 -15.32 3.28
N GLY A 121 -5.64 -16.30 2.39
CA GLY A 121 -6.78 -17.21 2.45
C GLY A 121 -8.01 -16.79 1.66
N GLU A 122 -8.10 -15.52 1.27
CA GLU A 122 -9.19 -15.02 0.43
C GLU A 122 -9.00 -15.35 -1.06
N THR A 123 -10.11 -15.41 -1.77
CA THR A 123 -10.17 -15.65 -3.23
C THR A 123 -11.09 -14.65 -3.90
N VAL A 124 -10.96 -14.46 -5.20
CA VAL A 124 -11.93 -13.69 -5.99
C VAL A 124 -13.34 -14.21 -5.78
N LYS A 125 -13.50 -15.53 -5.65
CA LYS A 125 -14.81 -16.17 -5.43
C LYS A 125 -15.42 -15.80 -4.07
N SER A 126 -14.65 -15.83 -2.98
CA SER A 126 -15.12 -15.47 -1.64
C SER A 126 -15.42 -13.98 -1.54
N LEU A 127 -14.50 -13.15 -2.02
CA LEU A 127 -14.70 -11.70 -1.99
C LEU A 127 -15.85 -11.23 -2.88
N LYS A 128 -16.10 -11.92 -4.00
CA LYS A 128 -17.24 -11.59 -4.85
C LYS A 128 -18.57 -11.73 -4.11
N VAL A 129 -18.74 -12.79 -3.33
CA VAL A 129 -19.96 -12.98 -2.51
C VAL A 129 -20.11 -11.84 -1.51
N LEU A 130 -19.04 -11.55 -0.75
CA LEU A 130 -19.02 -10.45 0.24
C LEU A 130 -19.34 -9.09 -0.41
N PHE A 131 -18.72 -8.78 -1.54
CA PHE A 131 -18.91 -7.49 -2.20
C PHE A 131 -20.27 -7.38 -2.90
N ASP A 132 -20.84 -8.48 -3.38
CA ASP A 132 -22.20 -8.46 -3.96
C ASP A 132 -23.24 -8.11 -2.86
N GLU A 133 -23.12 -8.66 -1.64
CA GLU A 133 -23.95 -8.27 -0.49
C GLU A 133 -23.72 -6.81 -0.07
N LEU A 134 -22.45 -6.44 0.08
CA LEU A 134 -22.08 -5.07 0.47
C LEU A 134 -22.60 -4.03 -0.54
N LYS A 135 -22.52 -4.33 -1.83
CA LYS A 135 -23.02 -3.47 -2.90
C LYS A 135 -24.52 -3.22 -2.80
N ILE A 136 -25.31 -4.24 -2.43
CA ILE A 136 -26.75 -4.09 -2.24
C ILE A 136 -27.02 -3.12 -1.09
N GLY A 137 -26.45 -3.37 0.11
CA GLY A 137 -26.67 -2.53 1.28
C GLY A 137 -26.19 -1.08 1.08
N LEU A 138 -24.99 -0.90 0.50
CA LEU A 138 -24.47 0.43 0.20
C LEU A 138 -25.30 1.14 -0.89
N GLY A 139 -25.84 0.41 -1.86
CA GLY A 139 -26.74 0.96 -2.88
C GLY A 139 -28.02 1.51 -2.29
N GLU A 140 -28.61 0.82 -1.32
CA GLU A 140 -29.78 1.28 -0.59
C GLU A 140 -29.49 2.56 0.22
N ILE A 141 -28.39 2.59 0.98
CA ILE A 141 -27.96 3.77 1.74
C ILE A 141 -27.73 4.95 0.79
N LEU A 142 -27.00 4.74 -0.29
CA LEU A 142 -26.74 5.78 -1.28
C LEU A 142 -28.02 6.32 -1.93
N SER A 143 -28.97 5.43 -2.23
CA SER A 143 -30.29 5.83 -2.77
C SER A 143 -31.08 6.68 -1.78
N GLN A 144 -30.99 6.39 -0.48
CA GLN A 144 -31.66 7.18 0.56
C GLN A 144 -30.96 8.53 0.76
N THR A 145 -29.63 8.54 0.89
CA THR A 145 -28.87 9.76 1.13
C THR A 145 -28.89 10.73 -0.06
N SER A 146 -29.02 10.23 -1.29
CA SER A 146 -29.14 11.08 -2.47
C SER A 146 -30.47 11.85 -2.56
N LYS A 147 -31.50 11.41 -1.81
CA LYS A 147 -32.81 12.08 -1.74
C LYS A 147 -32.90 13.15 -0.65
N VAL A 148 -31.89 13.20 0.23
CA VAL A 148 -31.86 14.17 1.33
C VAL A 148 -31.13 15.43 0.84
N GLU A 149 -31.61 16.59 1.30
CA GLU A 149 -30.92 17.85 1.05
C GLU A 149 -29.46 17.76 1.54
N GLN A 150 -28.55 18.04 0.63
CA GLN A 150 -27.12 17.96 0.96
C GLN A 150 -26.71 19.16 1.80
N PRO A 151 -25.85 18.97 2.81
CA PRO A 151 -25.35 20.08 3.61
C PRO A 151 -24.60 21.09 2.72
N ASN A 152 -24.69 22.37 3.09
CA ASN A 152 -23.94 23.41 2.39
C ASN A 152 -22.43 23.12 2.49
N LYS A 153 -21.78 23.06 1.34
CA LYS A 153 -20.34 22.76 1.19
C LYS A 153 -19.53 23.98 0.77
N ASP A 154 -20.13 25.15 0.62
CA ASP A 154 -19.48 26.36 0.11
C ASP A 154 -18.27 26.76 0.94
N PHE A 155 -18.31 26.49 2.25
CA PHE A 155 -17.18 26.77 3.14
C PHE A 155 -15.92 25.98 2.76
N LEU A 156 -16.05 24.80 2.14
CA LEU A 156 -14.91 23.98 1.72
C LEU A 156 -14.15 24.61 0.53
N PHE A 157 -14.84 25.44 -0.27
CA PHE A 157 -14.32 25.98 -1.54
C PHE A 157 -13.94 27.46 -1.46
N LYS A 158 -13.73 27.98 -0.26
CA LYS A 158 -13.21 29.31 -0.05
C LYS A 158 -11.69 29.34 -0.26
N GLU A 159 -11.14 30.55 -0.34
CA GLU A 159 -9.68 30.71 -0.32
C GLU A 159 -9.13 30.42 1.08
N TYR A 160 -8.22 29.45 1.16
CA TYR A 160 -7.51 29.05 2.38
C TYR A 160 -6.01 29.18 2.13
N PRO A 161 -5.32 30.20 2.70
CA PRO A 161 -3.88 30.34 2.57
C PRO A 161 -3.15 29.06 3.00
N ILE A 162 -2.21 28.59 2.18
CA ILE A 162 -1.52 27.31 2.40
C ILE A 162 -0.77 27.34 3.74
N GLU A 163 -0.15 28.46 4.10
CA GLU A 163 0.58 28.64 5.35
C GLU A 163 -0.33 28.42 6.57
N LYS A 164 -1.59 28.87 6.49
CA LYS A 164 -2.59 28.66 7.55
C LYS A 164 -3.06 27.21 7.64
N GLN A 165 -3.15 26.52 6.51
CA GLN A 165 -3.44 25.09 6.49
C GLN A 165 -2.29 24.30 7.11
N ILE A 166 -1.02 24.62 6.80
CA ILE A 166 0.16 24.00 7.40
C ILE A 166 0.19 24.23 8.92
N GLU A 167 -0.02 25.47 9.36
CA GLU A 167 -0.08 25.81 10.79
C GLU A 167 -1.18 25.01 11.50
N PHE A 168 -2.38 24.96 10.91
CA PHE A 168 -3.51 24.23 11.47
C PHE A 168 -3.24 22.72 11.56
N SER A 169 -2.81 22.09 10.46
CA SER A 169 -2.52 20.64 10.43
C SER A 169 -1.42 20.24 11.41
N THR A 170 -0.36 21.06 11.50
CA THR A 170 0.73 20.85 12.46
C THR A 170 0.22 20.91 13.91
N ASN A 171 -0.63 21.90 14.23
CA ASN A 171 -1.20 22.04 15.55
C ASN A 171 -2.16 20.89 15.92
N ILE A 172 -2.95 20.42 14.96
CA ILE A 172 -3.83 19.27 15.17
C ILE A 172 -3.02 17.99 15.37
N ALA A 173 -2.02 17.73 14.52
CA ALA A 173 -1.14 16.57 14.67
C ALA A 173 -0.47 16.54 16.05
N LYS A 174 0.03 17.69 16.54
CA LYS A 174 0.56 17.81 17.92
C LYS A 174 -0.47 17.47 19.00
N LYS A 175 -1.72 17.94 18.84
CA LYS A 175 -2.79 17.63 19.79
C LYS A 175 -3.15 16.15 19.81
N PHE A 176 -3.02 15.44 18.69
CA PHE A 176 -3.16 13.99 18.62
C PHE A 176 -1.95 13.22 19.15
N GLY A 177 -0.90 13.93 19.63
CA GLY A 177 0.30 13.31 20.21
C GLY A 177 1.38 12.97 19.18
N TYR A 178 1.29 13.49 17.95
CA TYR A 178 2.35 13.29 16.97
C TYR A 178 3.62 14.08 17.39
N ASP A 179 4.72 13.34 17.54
CA ASP A 179 6.01 13.87 17.96
C ASP A 179 6.86 14.30 16.76
N PHE A 180 6.98 15.60 16.56
CA PHE A 180 7.76 16.16 15.44
C PHE A 180 9.28 16.05 15.62
N GLU A 181 9.79 15.63 16.80
CA GLU A 181 11.19 15.26 16.98
C GLU A 181 11.47 13.85 16.43
N ARG A 182 10.41 13.04 16.25
CA ARG A 182 10.47 11.66 15.75
C ARG A 182 9.82 11.48 14.39
N GLY A 183 9.40 12.56 13.77
CA GLY A 183 8.73 12.49 12.48
C GLY A 183 8.58 13.85 11.83
N ARG A 184 7.99 13.84 10.63
CA ARG A 184 7.78 15.03 9.82
C ARG A 184 6.47 14.95 9.06
N LEU A 185 5.80 16.10 8.92
CA LEU A 185 4.65 16.30 8.04
C LEU A 185 5.09 17.07 6.80
N ASP A 186 4.98 16.45 5.63
CA ASP A 186 5.36 17.02 4.35
C ASP A 186 4.18 17.09 3.36
N SER A 187 4.33 17.94 2.34
CA SER A 187 3.39 17.99 1.22
C SER A 187 3.77 16.98 0.14
N THR A 188 2.76 16.31 -0.44
CA THR A 188 2.94 15.33 -1.52
C THR A 188 1.77 15.32 -2.50
N VAL A 189 1.96 14.70 -3.67
CA VAL A 189 0.91 14.52 -4.68
C VAL A 189 -0.16 13.53 -4.22
N HIS A 190 0.24 12.47 -3.50
CA HIS A 190 -0.65 11.47 -2.93
C HIS A 190 -0.27 11.25 -1.46
N PRO A 191 -1.10 11.72 -0.51
CA PRO A 191 -0.81 11.57 0.91
C PRO A 191 -0.62 10.10 1.32
N PHE A 192 0.39 9.87 2.15
CA PHE A 192 0.71 8.56 2.71
C PHE A 192 1.39 8.71 4.07
N GLU A 193 1.49 7.62 4.79
CA GLU A 193 2.25 7.48 6.02
C GLU A 193 3.28 6.37 5.85
N ILE A 194 4.45 6.53 6.46
CA ILE A 194 5.46 5.49 6.56
C ILE A 194 6.12 5.52 7.94
N SER A 195 6.13 4.38 8.61
CA SER A 195 6.80 4.15 9.88
C SER A 195 8.02 3.26 9.68
N PHE A 196 9.22 3.82 9.81
CA PHE A 196 10.45 3.04 9.79
C PHE A 196 10.69 2.39 11.16
N THR A 197 10.46 3.15 12.22
CA THR A 197 10.50 2.72 13.61
C THR A 197 9.55 3.58 14.44
N ARG A 198 9.36 3.27 15.73
CA ARG A 198 8.64 4.16 16.67
C ARG A 198 9.27 5.55 16.81
N ASN A 199 10.51 5.71 16.37
CA ASN A 199 11.26 6.96 16.45
C ASN A 199 11.47 7.65 15.09
N ASP A 200 10.88 7.11 14.00
CA ASP A 200 10.88 7.73 12.67
C ASP A 200 9.56 7.38 11.98
N VAL A 201 8.56 8.23 12.16
CA VAL A 201 7.23 8.14 11.53
C VAL A 201 7.01 9.39 10.69
N ARG A 202 6.81 9.23 9.39
CA ARG A 202 6.63 10.35 8.46
C ARG A 202 5.24 10.30 7.86
N ILE A 203 4.55 11.44 7.94
CA ILE A 203 3.20 11.62 7.41
C ILE A 203 3.23 12.68 6.33
N THR A 204 2.36 12.54 5.35
CA THR A 204 2.25 13.49 4.26
C THR A 204 0.82 13.91 4.03
N THR A 205 0.63 15.14 3.54
CA THR A 205 -0.68 15.66 3.20
C THR A 205 -0.62 16.45 1.90
N ARG A 206 -1.78 16.94 1.44
CA ARG A 206 -1.88 17.77 0.25
C ARG A 206 -2.72 19.00 0.55
N TYR A 207 -2.17 20.17 0.24
CA TYR A 207 -2.80 21.47 0.42
C TYR A 207 -3.35 22.02 -0.90
N TYR A 208 -4.50 22.69 -0.84
CA TYR A 208 -5.08 23.38 -1.97
C TYR A 208 -5.48 24.80 -1.56
N LYS A 209 -5.15 25.80 -2.39
CA LYS A 209 -5.45 27.19 -2.10
C LYS A 209 -6.96 27.46 -1.97
N ASN A 210 -7.76 26.85 -2.84
CA ASN A 210 -9.19 27.12 -2.98
C ASN A 210 -10.08 25.96 -2.50
N PHE A 211 -9.53 25.11 -1.66
CA PHE A 211 -10.27 23.97 -1.09
C PHE A 211 -9.61 23.51 0.19
N ILE A 212 -10.36 23.47 1.29
CA ILE A 212 -9.87 22.86 2.50
C ILE A 212 -10.06 21.34 2.43
N ASN A 213 -8.95 20.61 2.40
CA ASN A 213 -8.98 19.15 2.33
C ASN A 213 -9.37 18.56 3.69
N PRO A 214 -10.42 17.71 3.78
CA PRO A 214 -10.75 17.01 5.03
C PRO A 214 -9.63 16.12 5.59
N SER A 215 -8.72 15.67 4.73
CA SER A 215 -7.54 14.87 5.11
C SER A 215 -6.29 15.76 5.26
N LEU A 216 -6.44 16.90 5.92
CA LEU A 216 -5.39 17.91 6.05
C LEU A 216 -4.26 17.46 6.99
N PHE A 217 -4.52 16.49 7.87
CA PHE A 217 -3.58 15.99 8.87
C PHE A 217 -3.67 14.47 9.03
#